data_67271760c117ca78b186abb45fbe7670
#
_entry.id   67271760c117ca78b186abb45fbe7670
#
_cell.length_a   1.000
_cell.length_b   1.000
_cell.length_c   1.000
_cell.angle_alpha   90.00
_cell.angle_beta   90.00
_cell.angle_gamma   90.00
#
_symmetry.space_group_name_H-M   'P 1'
#
loop_
_entity.id
_entity.type
_entity.pdbx_description
1 polymer ?
#
loop_
_entity_poly.entity_id
_entity_poly.type
_entity_poly.pdbx_seq_one_letter_code
_entity_poly.pdbx_strand_id
1 'polypeptide(L)'
;NLLFPLSLNLTSDELKIIKDIEIQLKQTGFSISEYNKDGLFLNAIPVGIKESNVPSIFEELISDIKSEIPNINFSYSDLMAKSIAKSLATQNGKKLNTIEQEFIVNSLFACKEPNLTPSNKKIFITIEISDLDSKFN
;
A
#
# COMPACT_ATOMS: atom_id res chain seq x y z
N ASN A 1 4.70 -0.62 -18.55
CA ASN A 1 3.70 -0.06 -19.47
C ASN A 1 2.61 -1.09 -19.71
N LEU A 2 1.37 -0.63 -19.78
CA LEU A 2 0.20 -1.44 -20.11
C LEU A 2 0.10 -1.58 -21.65
N LEU A 3 -0.44 -2.73 -22.10
CA LEU A 3 -0.74 -2.92 -23.53
C LEU A 3 -1.89 -2.03 -23.99
N PHE A 4 -2.86 -1.82 -23.11
CA PHE A 4 -3.99 -0.92 -23.30
C PHE A 4 -4.11 0.00 -22.09
N PRO A 5 -4.48 1.29 -22.27
CA PRO A 5 -4.72 2.19 -21.15
C PRO A 5 -5.84 1.68 -20.26
N LEU A 6 -5.61 1.70 -18.95
CA LEU A 6 -6.60 1.34 -17.94
C LEU A 6 -7.44 2.58 -17.61
N SER A 7 -8.76 2.50 -17.78
CA SER A 7 -9.69 3.56 -17.42
C SER A 7 -10.08 3.48 -15.95
N LEU A 8 -10.06 4.62 -15.26
CA LEU A 8 -10.59 4.80 -13.90
C LEU A 8 -11.66 5.88 -13.91
N ASN A 9 -12.86 5.53 -13.41
CA ASN A 9 -13.95 6.48 -13.24
C ASN A 9 -13.79 7.20 -11.90
N LEU A 10 -13.74 8.52 -11.93
CA LEU A 10 -13.51 9.38 -10.78
C LEU A 10 -14.41 10.62 -10.88
N THR A 11 -14.89 11.07 -9.73
CA THR A 11 -15.61 12.35 -9.63
C THR A 11 -14.68 13.55 -9.83
N SER A 12 -15.24 14.71 -10.08
CA SER A 12 -14.47 15.96 -10.28
C SER A 12 -13.56 16.28 -9.07
N ASP A 13 -14.04 16.00 -7.85
CA ASP A 13 -13.26 16.26 -6.63
C ASP A 13 -12.14 15.24 -6.44
N GLU A 14 -12.38 13.98 -6.80
CA GLU A 14 -11.36 12.94 -6.81
C GLU A 14 -10.27 13.19 -7.85
N LEU A 15 -10.66 13.68 -9.03
CA LEU A 15 -9.70 14.10 -10.05
C LEU A 15 -8.79 15.24 -9.59
N LYS A 16 -9.30 16.20 -8.80
CA LYS A 16 -8.46 17.25 -8.19
C LYS A 16 -7.42 16.65 -7.24
N ILE A 17 -7.86 15.74 -6.35
CA ILE A 17 -6.96 15.05 -5.42
C ILE A 17 -5.86 14.31 -6.18
N ILE A 18 -6.23 13.58 -7.24
CA ILE A 18 -5.25 12.82 -8.04
C ILE A 18 -4.25 13.75 -8.75
N LYS A 19 -4.70 14.90 -9.25
CA LYS A 19 -3.79 15.90 -9.86
C LYS A 19 -2.80 16.46 -8.84
N ASP A 20 -3.22 16.68 -7.61
CA ASP A 20 -2.35 17.21 -6.53
C ASP A 20 -1.24 16.22 -6.15
N ILE A 21 -1.46 14.91 -6.34
CA ILE A 21 -0.50 13.86 -6.02
C ILE A 21 0.12 13.19 -7.27
N GLU A 22 -0.05 13.77 -8.45
CA GLU A 22 0.41 13.17 -9.71
C GLU A 22 1.93 12.90 -9.73
N ILE A 23 2.71 13.80 -9.13
CA ILE A 23 4.18 13.63 -9.02
C ILE A 23 4.51 12.38 -8.21
N GLN A 24 3.84 12.18 -7.06
CA GLN A 24 4.05 11.02 -6.21
C GLN A 24 3.57 9.74 -6.89
N LEU A 25 2.44 9.77 -7.60
CA LEU A 25 1.96 8.65 -8.41
C LEU A 25 3.01 8.23 -9.43
N LYS A 26 3.59 9.18 -10.14
CA LYS A 26 4.65 8.92 -11.12
C LYS A 26 5.91 8.31 -10.50
N GLN A 27 6.31 8.81 -9.32
CA GLN A 27 7.47 8.29 -8.59
C GLN A 27 7.30 6.83 -8.15
N THR A 28 6.07 6.39 -7.91
CA THR A 28 5.76 5.00 -7.54
C THR A 28 5.52 4.09 -8.74
N GLY A 29 5.54 4.63 -9.96
CA GLY A 29 5.42 3.86 -11.20
C GLY A 29 4.04 3.87 -11.85
N PHE A 30 3.09 4.64 -11.33
CA PHE A 30 1.87 4.97 -12.07
C PHE A 30 2.15 6.04 -13.12
N SER A 31 1.56 5.92 -14.28
CA SER A 31 1.62 6.97 -15.30
C SER A 31 0.24 7.23 -15.89
N ILE A 32 -0.19 8.47 -15.78
CA ILE A 32 -1.47 8.94 -16.33
C ILE A 32 -1.20 9.46 -17.74
N SER A 33 -1.95 8.94 -18.70
CA SER A 33 -1.86 9.37 -20.10
C SER A 33 -2.84 10.48 -20.45
N GLU A 34 -4.01 10.47 -19.84
CA GLU A 34 -5.09 11.39 -20.16
C GLU A 34 -6.04 11.57 -18.98
N TYR A 35 -6.59 12.78 -18.84
CA TYR A 35 -7.71 13.11 -17.98
C TYR A 35 -8.94 13.44 -18.81
N ASN A 36 -10.09 12.93 -18.42
CA ASN A 36 -11.37 13.30 -19.00
C ASN A 36 -12.36 13.82 -17.92
N LYS A 37 -13.60 14.08 -18.29
CA LYS A 37 -14.62 14.61 -17.37
C LYS A 37 -15.01 13.62 -16.29
N ASP A 38 -14.93 12.33 -16.57
CA ASP A 38 -15.46 11.24 -15.76
C ASP A 38 -14.37 10.36 -15.16
N GLY A 39 -13.09 10.74 -15.35
CA GLY A 39 -11.98 9.95 -14.81
C GLY A 39 -10.64 10.23 -15.50
N LEU A 40 -9.81 9.20 -15.54
CA LEU A 40 -8.48 9.24 -16.13
C LEU A 40 -8.12 7.91 -16.81
N PHE A 41 -7.07 7.94 -17.63
CA PHE A 41 -6.46 6.74 -18.21
C PHE A 41 -5.03 6.58 -17.70
N LEU A 42 -4.70 5.36 -17.27
CA LEU A 42 -3.35 4.95 -16.90
C LEU A 42 -2.71 4.18 -18.05
N ASN A 43 -1.50 4.52 -18.42
CA ASN A 43 -0.68 3.77 -19.38
C ASN A 43 0.44 2.97 -18.72
N ALA A 44 0.71 3.18 -17.44
CA ALA A 44 1.61 2.37 -16.65
C ALA A 44 1.13 2.22 -15.20
N ILE A 45 1.42 1.05 -14.62
CA ILE A 45 1.21 0.72 -13.22
C ILE A 45 2.50 0.14 -12.64
N PRO A 46 2.72 0.23 -11.31
CA PRO A 46 3.90 -0.34 -10.65
C PRO A 46 4.03 -1.84 -10.88
N VAL A 47 5.27 -2.32 -10.94
CA VAL A 47 5.56 -3.75 -11.05
C VAL A 47 4.99 -4.51 -9.86
N GLY A 48 4.33 -5.64 -10.12
CA GLY A 48 3.71 -6.49 -9.09
C GLY A 48 2.26 -6.15 -8.78
N ILE A 49 1.75 -4.99 -9.20
CA ILE A 49 0.33 -4.65 -9.09
C ILE A 49 -0.44 -5.26 -10.27
N LYS A 50 -1.56 -5.91 -9.96
CA LYS A 50 -2.50 -6.38 -10.98
C LYS A 50 -3.44 -5.24 -11.40
N GLU A 51 -3.77 -5.17 -12.67
CA GLU A 51 -4.71 -4.17 -13.20
C GLU A 51 -6.06 -4.18 -12.45
N SER A 52 -6.55 -5.37 -12.07
CA SER A 52 -7.78 -5.54 -11.29
C SER A 52 -7.75 -4.90 -9.89
N ASN A 53 -6.57 -4.67 -9.32
CA ASN A 53 -6.43 -4.07 -7.99
C ASN A 53 -6.32 -2.54 -8.03
N VAL A 54 -6.07 -1.98 -9.21
CA VAL A 54 -5.83 -0.54 -9.36
C VAL A 54 -7.03 0.31 -8.89
N PRO A 55 -8.29 -0.01 -9.24
CA PRO A 55 -9.43 0.76 -8.73
C PRO A 55 -9.47 0.82 -7.20
N SER A 56 -9.31 -0.31 -6.52
CA SER A 56 -9.32 -0.37 -5.05
C SER A 56 -8.17 0.42 -4.41
N ILE A 57 -6.98 0.42 -5.04
CA ILE A 57 -5.83 1.22 -4.57
C ILE A 57 -6.17 2.71 -4.65
N PHE A 58 -6.75 3.17 -5.74
CA PHE A 58 -7.12 4.58 -5.91
C PHE A 58 -8.25 4.98 -4.98
N GLU A 59 -9.29 4.15 -4.80
CA GLU A 59 -10.37 4.38 -3.83
C GLU A 59 -9.83 4.53 -2.41
N GLU A 60 -8.96 3.62 -1.96
CA GLU A 60 -8.34 3.66 -0.64
C GLU A 60 -7.47 4.91 -0.48
N LEU A 61 -6.61 5.20 -1.45
CA LEU A 61 -5.74 6.37 -1.44
C LEU A 61 -6.54 7.68 -1.34
N ILE A 62 -7.58 7.83 -2.15
CA ILE A 62 -8.47 8.99 -2.12
C ILE A 62 -9.20 9.11 -0.78
N SER A 63 -9.69 7.99 -0.24
CA SER A 63 -10.34 7.94 1.05
C SER A 63 -9.41 8.35 2.18
N ASP A 64 -8.18 7.83 2.18
CA ASP A 64 -7.16 8.18 3.17
C ASP A 64 -6.79 9.68 3.09
N ILE A 65 -6.63 10.24 1.89
CA ILE A 65 -6.37 11.69 1.70
C ILE A 65 -7.54 12.55 2.18
N LYS A 66 -8.77 12.15 1.89
CA LYS A 66 -9.97 12.87 2.35
C LYS A 66 -10.16 12.83 3.86
N SER A 67 -9.73 11.76 4.53
CA SER A 67 -9.88 11.55 5.98
C SER A 67 -8.76 12.20 6.80
N GLU A 68 -7.59 12.44 6.20
CA GLU A 68 -6.46 13.08 6.85
C GLU A 68 -6.72 14.60 6.94
N ILE A 69 -7.09 15.07 8.14
CA ILE A 69 -6.99 16.49 8.50
C ILE A 69 -5.51 16.88 8.38
N PRO A 70 -5.16 18.04 7.81
CA PRO A 70 -3.78 18.42 7.55
C PRO A 70 -2.93 18.34 8.82
N ASN A 71 -2.22 17.23 8.97
CA ASN A 71 -1.21 17.03 10.01
C ASN A 71 0.11 17.59 9.50
N ILE A 72 0.87 18.25 10.35
CA ILE A 72 2.18 18.86 10.04
C ILE A 72 3.18 17.82 9.47
N ASN A 73 2.95 16.53 9.71
CA ASN A 73 3.76 15.41 9.24
C ASN A 73 3.11 14.61 8.09
N PHE A 74 2.14 15.17 7.39
CA PHE A 74 1.44 14.49 6.31
C PHE A 74 2.36 14.29 5.10
N SER A 75 2.50 13.05 4.64
CA SER A 75 3.25 12.69 3.44
C SER A 75 2.38 11.87 2.49
N TYR A 76 2.11 12.41 1.32
CA TYR A 76 1.43 11.67 0.25
C TYR A 76 2.21 10.42 -0.18
N SER A 77 3.54 10.48 -0.14
CA SER A 77 4.40 9.34 -0.45
C SER A 77 4.20 8.18 0.54
N ASP A 78 4.05 8.48 1.83
CA ASP A 78 3.81 7.46 2.86
C ASP A 78 2.42 6.83 2.70
N LEU A 79 1.40 7.64 2.41
CA LEU A 79 0.05 7.11 2.13
C LEU A 79 0.05 6.20 0.90
N MET A 80 0.72 6.61 -0.17
CA MET A 80 0.82 5.78 -1.37
C MET A 80 1.56 4.49 -1.11
N ALA A 81 2.68 4.55 -0.38
CA ALA A 81 3.43 3.36 0.02
C ALA A 81 2.56 2.40 0.83
N LYS A 82 1.77 2.91 1.76
CA LYS A 82 0.82 2.14 2.57
C LYS A 82 -0.27 1.49 1.71
N SER A 83 -0.92 2.23 0.81
CA SER A 83 -1.98 1.70 -0.06
C SER A 83 -1.45 0.62 -1.01
N ILE A 84 -0.27 0.83 -1.59
CA ILE A 84 0.40 -0.15 -2.45
C ILE A 84 0.79 -1.39 -1.65
N ALA A 85 1.40 -1.22 -0.46
CA ALA A 85 1.80 -2.33 0.39
C ALA A 85 0.61 -3.20 0.81
N LYS A 86 -0.52 -2.61 1.15
CA LYS A 86 -1.76 -3.36 1.45
C LYS A 86 -2.24 -4.17 0.24
N SER A 87 -2.21 -3.59 -0.96
CA SER A 87 -2.62 -4.29 -2.17
C SER A 87 -1.70 -5.46 -2.53
N LEU A 88 -0.40 -5.33 -2.25
CA LEU A 88 0.60 -6.38 -2.52
C LEU A 88 0.74 -7.40 -1.39
N ALA A 89 0.20 -7.11 -0.21
CA ALA A 89 0.28 -8.02 0.95
C ALA A 89 -0.36 -9.37 0.65
N THR A 90 0.25 -10.42 1.20
CA THR A 90 -0.31 -11.77 1.12
C THR A 90 -1.66 -11.83 1.82
N GLN A 91 -2.67 -12.30 1.12
CA GLN A 91 -4.04 -12.41 1.64
C GLN A 91 -4.12 -13.50 2.72
N ASN A 92 -4.97 -13.26 3.73
CA ASN A 92 -5.25 -14.24 4.77
C ASN A 92 -5.77 -15.55 4.17
N GLY A 93 -5.30 -16.67 4.70
CA GLY A 93 -5.69 -18.02 4.26
C GLY A 93 -4.99 -18.53 3.00
N LYS A 94 -4.13 -17.73 2.36
CA LYS A 94 -3.28 -18.23 1.27
C LYS A 94 -2.24 -19.19 1.84
N LYS A 95 -2.19 -20.42 1.29
CA LYS A 95 -1.11 -21.36 1.62
C LYS A 95 0.20 -20.87 0.99
N LEU A 96 1.23 -20.82 1.82
CA LEU A 96 2.58 -20.44 1.43
C LEU A 96 3.49 -21.68 1.48
N ASN A 97 4.35 -21.85 0.49
CA ASN A 97 5.43 -22.80 0.57
C ASN A 97 6.58 -22.28 1.46
N THR A 98 7.54 -23.14 1.79
CA THR A 98 8.65 -22.80 2.69
C THR A 98 9.46 -21.59 2.19
N ILE A 99 9.72 -21.51 0.89
CA ILE A 99 10.49 -20.41 0.28
C ILE A 99 9.74 -19.09 0.42
N GLU A 100 8.43 -19.08 0.17
CA GLU A 100 7.58 -17.89 0.34
C GLU A 100 7.51 -17.45 1.81
N GLN A 101 7.42 -18.41 2.74
CA GLN A 101 7.44 -18.12 4.18
C GLN A 101 8.77 -17.50 4.63
N GLU A 102 9.89 -18.08 4.24
CA GLU A 102 11.23 -17.55 4.54
C GLU A 102 11.42 -16.16 3.93
N PHE A 103 10.97 -15.93 2.71
CA PHE A 103 11.04 -14.64 2.06
C PHE A 103 10.28 -13.56 2.85
N ILE A 104 9.06 -13.85 3.30
CA ILE A 104 8.26 -12.90 4.09
C ILE A 104 8.94 -12.59 5.42
N VAL A 105 9.42 -13.61 6.14
CA VAL A 105 10.11 -13.43 7.44
C VAL A 105 11.39 -12.62 7.26
N ASN A 106 12.22 -12.96 6.29
CA ASN A 106 13.46 -12.25 6.02
C ASN A 106 13.21 -10.79 5.59
N SER A 107 12.20 -10.56 4.78
CA SER A 107 11.80 -9.20 4.37
C SER A 107 11.31 -8.37 5.55
N LEU A 108 10.56 -8.97 6.49
CA LEU A 108 10.10 -8.30 7.71
C LEU A 108 11.29 -7.84 8.54
N PHE A 109 12.25 -8.73 8.81
CA PHE A 109 13.42 -8.41 9.63
C PHE A 109 14.43 -7.48 8.93
N ALA A 110 14.32 -7.31 7.62
CA ALA A 110 15.09 -6.31 6.87
C ALA A 110 14.51 -4.89 6.99
N CYS A 111 13.27 -4.74 7.48
CA CYS A 111 12.67 -3.43 7.73
C CYS A 111 13.35 -2.70 8.89
N LYS A 112 13.29 -1.37 8.88
CA LYS A 112 13.83 -0.54 9.98
C LYS A 112 13.12 -0.78 11.31
N GLU A 113 11.80 -0.97 11.26
CA GLU A 113 10.92 -1.20 12.42
C GLU A 113 10.09 -2.48 12.20
N PRO A 114 10.72 -3.67 12.31
CA PRO A 114 10.06 -4.93 11.94
C PRO A 114 8.93 -5.35 12.89
N ASN A 115 8.89 -4.79 14.09
CA ASN A 115 7.94 -5.16 15.15
C ASN A 115 6.62 -4.36 15.11
N LEU A 116 6.53 -3.33 14.26
CA LEU A 116 5.35 -2.47 14.15
C LEU A 116 4.83 -2.39 12.72
N THR A 117 3.51 -2.36 12.58
CA THR A 117 2.87 -2.00 11.32
C THR A 117 2.92 -0.48 11.09
N PRO A 118 2.65 0.02 9.87
CA PRO A 118 2.48 1.46 9.62
C PRO A 118 1.40 2.13 10.48
N SER A 119 0.49 1.34 11.05
CA SER A 119 -0.58 1.80 11.97
C SER A 119 -0.22 1.58 13.45
N ASN A 120 1.06 1.43 13.78
CA ASN A 120 1.58 1.20 15.15
C ASN A 120 1.03 -0.04 15.87
N LYS A 121 0.58 -1.06 15.13
CA LYS A 121 0.19 -2.35 15.70
C LYS A 121 1.40 -3.27 15.79
N LYS A 122 1.53 -4.00 16.90
CA LYS A 122 2.59 -4.99 17.06
C LYS A 122 2.42 -6.13 16.07
N ILE A 123 3.52 -6.50 15.38
CA ILE A 123 3.58 -7.63 14.43
C ILE A 123 4.00 -8.90 15.18
N PHE A 124 4.96 -8.81 16.09
CA PHE A 124 5.43 -9.89 16.95
C PHE A 124 5.87 -9.36 18.30
N ILE A 125 6.03 -10.27 19.26
CA ILE A 125 6.61 -10.02 20.57
C ILE A 125 7.69 -11.07 20.84
N THR A 126 8.65 -10.73 21.69
CA THR A 126 9.64 -11.68 22.21
C THR A 126 9.22 -12.10 23.61
N ILE A 127 9.24 -13.40 23.88
CA ILE A 127 9.00 -13.99 25.20
C ILE A 127 10.25 -14.78 25.54
N GLU A 128 10.90 -14.43 26.66
CA GLU A 128 12.06 -15.15 27.14
C GLU A 128 11.64 -16.49 27.79
N ILE A 129 12.51 -17.50 27.70
CA ILE A 129 12.25 -18.83 28.32
C ILE A 129 12.03 -18.68 29.80
N SER A 130 12.79 -17.78 30.47
CA SER A 130 12.62 -17.48 31.91
C SER A 130 11.24 -16.96 32.24
N ASP A 131 10.61 -16.18 31.36
CA ASP A 131 9.25 -15.68 31.52
C ASP A 131 8.22 -16.82 31.47
N LEU A 132 8.46 -17.80 30.60
CA LEU A 132 7.64 -19.02 30.53
C LEU A 132 7.83 -19.88 31.80
N ASP A 133 9.07 -20.10 32.21
CA ASP A 133 9.38 -20.89 33.42
C ASP A 133 8.71 -20.29 34.66
N SER A 134 8.74 -18.96 34.81
CA SER A 134 8.10 -18.26 35.92
C SER A 134 6.57 -18.45 35.99
N LYS A 135 5.93 -18.77 34.87
CA LYS A 135 4.48 -19.01 34.76
C LYS A 135 4.07 -20.39 35.30
N PHE A 136 4.99 -21.34 35.33
CA PHE A 136 4.75 -22.73 35.74
C PHE A 136 5.34 -23.11 37.10
N ASN A 137 6.05 -22.19 37.72
CA ASN A 137 6.67 -22.39 39.04
C ASN A 137 5.94 -21.63 40.14
#